data_22279450b768ff745d40c1b4802f33b3
#
_entry.id   22279450b768ff745d40c1b4802f33b3
#
_cell.length_a   1.000
_cell.length_b   1.000
_cell.length_c   1.000
_cell.angle_alpha   90.00
_cell.angle_beta   90.00
_cell.angle_gamma   90.00
#
_symmetry.space_group_name_H-M   'P 1'
#
loop_
_entity.id
_entity.type
_entity.pdbx_description
1 polymer ?
#
loop_
_entity_poly.entity_id
_entity_poly.type
_entity_poly.pdbx_seq_one_letter_code
_entity_poly.pdbx_strand_id
1 'polypeptide(L)'
;FTNQFKKDLKLAKKQGKNLDKLFEVIDILANGGALDAKYRDHDLTGNYKGTRECHIEPNRLLIYEIYEDVLVLMLYRMDTHSELFKK
;
A
#
# COMPACT_ATOMS: atom_id res chain seq x y z
N PHE A 1 9.77 2.29 -6.50
CA PHE A 1 8.36 2.01 -6.88
C PHE A 1 8.33 0.91 -7.91
N THR A 2 7.40 -0.04 -7.76
CA THR A 2 7.19 -1.03 -8.83
C THR A 2 6.43 -0.38 -9.98
N ASN A 3 6.51 -1.00 -11.15
CA ASN A 3 5.73 -0.53 -12.30
C ASN A 3 4.23 -0.61 -12.02
N GLN A 4 3.81 -1.65 -11.29
CA GLN A 4 2.40 -1.80 -10.93
C GLN A 4 1.95 -0.65 -10.01
N PHE A 5 2.76 -0.28 -9.03
CA PHE A 5 2.43 0.84 -8.16
C PHE A 5 2.29 2.14 -8.94
N LYS A 6 3.20 2.38 -9.89
CA LYS A 6 3.15 3.58 -10.72
C LYS A 6 1.87 3.64 -11.54
N LYS A 7 1.44 2.50 -12.09
CA LYS A 7 0.19 2.41 -12.83
C LYS A 7 -1.01 2.67 -11.92
N ASP A 8 -0.99 2.09 -10.74
CA ASP A 8 -2.07 2.24 -9.77
C ASP A 8 -2.20 3.71 -9.33
N LEU A 9 -1.07 4.36 -9.10
CA LEU A 9 -1.05 5.76 -8.69
C LEU A 9 -1.59 6.66 -9.81
N LYS A 10 -1.18 6.41 -11.03
CA LYS A 10 -1.63 7.17 -12.19
C LYS A 10 -3.14 7.04 -12.38
N LEU A 11 -3.65 5.82 -12.22
CA LEU A 11 -5.10 5.57 -12.33
C LEU A 11 -5.86 6.30 -11.23
N ALA A 12 -5.36 6.28 -9.99
CA ALA A 12 -6.00 6.96 -8.88
C ALA A 12 -6.06 8.47 -9.12
N LYS A 13 -5.00 9.07 -9.64
CA LYS A 13 -4.98 10.48 -10.01
C LYS A 13 -6.00 10.78 -11.09
N LYS A 14 -6.07 9.95 -12.11
CA LYS A 14 -7.00 10.10 -13.22
C LYS A 14 -8.45 10.04 -12.73
N GLN A 15 -8.73 9.25 -11.71
CA GLN A 15 -10.05 9.12 -11.13
C GLN A 15 -10.38 10.22 -10.13
N GLY A 16 -9.49 11.17 -9.93
CA GLY A 16 -9.71 12.27 -8.99
C GLY A 16 -9.61 11.88 -7.54
N LYS A 17 -8.93 10.79 -7.22
CA LYS A 17 -8.79 10.34 -5.83
C LYS A 17 -7.86 11.24 -5.05
N ASN A 18 -8.20 11.45 -3.77
CA ASN A 18 -7.33 12.21 -2.87
C ASN A 18 -6.18 11.29 -2.42
N LEU A 19 -4.96 11.71 -2.70
CA LEU A 19 -3.77 10.93 -2.39
C LEU A 19 -3.02 11.43 -1.15
N ASP A 20 -3.55 12.41 -0.44
CA ASP A 20 -2.85 13.01 0.70
C ASP A 20 -2.56 11.98 1.79
N LYS A 21 -3.53 11.13 2.09
CA LYS A 21 -3.34 10.09 3.11
C LYS A 21 -2.31 9.06 2.68
N LEU A 22 -2.30 8.72 1.41
CA LEU A 22 -1.31 7.79 0.86
C LEU A 22 0.09 8.36 1.05
N PHE A 23 0.31 9.61 0.67
CA PHE A 23 1.63 10.23 0.80
C PHE A 23 2.04 10.39 2.26
N GLU A 24 1.10 10.66 3.15
CA GLU A 24 1.37 10.71 4.58
C GLU A 24 1.89 9.37 5.09
N VAL A 25 1.24 8.28 4.71
CA VAL A 25 1.66 6.94 5.10
C VAL A 25 3.02 6.60 4.51
N ILE A 26 3.24 6.92 3.24
CA ILE A 26 4.53 6.68 2.59
C ILE A 26 5.64 7.42 3.33
N ASP A 27 5.40 8.66 3.72
CA ASP A 27 6.39 9.47 4.43
C ASP A 27 6.75 8.84 5.78
N ILE A 28 5.75 8.38 6.52
CA ILE A 28 5.99 7.69 7.80
C ILE A 28 6.85 6.45 7.59
N LEU A 29 6.50 5.62 6.60
CA LEU A 29 7.23 4.39 6.32
C LEU A 29 8.64 4.66 5.83
N ALA A 30 8.80 5.66 4.99
CA ALA A 30 10.11 6.02 4.43
C ALA A 30 11.07 6.52 5.51
N ASN A 31 10.54 7.09 6.57
CA ASN A 31 11.35 7.58 7.69
C ASN A 31 11.53 6.53 8.80
N GLY A 32 11.14 5.29 8.53
CA GLY A 32 11.29 4.21 9.51
C GLY A 32 10.30 4.26 10.65
N GLY A 33 9.24 5.06 10.52
CA GLY A 33 8.22 5.18 11.55
C GLY A 33 7.26 4.00 11.56
N ALA A 34 6.57 3.83 12.70
CA ALA A 34 5.53 2.83 12.84
C ALA A 34 4.18 3.46 12.50
N LEU A 35 3.34 2.70 11.81
CA LEU A 35 1.99 3.17 11.48
C LEU A 35 1.06 3.03 12.68
N ASP A 36 0.14 3.98 12.80
CA ASP A 36 -0.92 3.92 13.78
C ASP A 36 -1.78 2.67 13.54
N ALA A 37 -2.33 2.11 14.62
CA ALA A 37 -3.17 0.91 14.53
C ALA A 37 -4.37 1.10 13.60
N LYS A 38 -4.81 2.33 13.39
CA LYS A 38 -5.94 2.61 12.49
C LYS A 38 -5.66 2.20 11.04
N TYR A 39 -4.39 2.07 10.65
CA TYR A 39 -4.01 1.65 9.31
C TYR A 39 -3.97 0.14 9.14
N ARG A 40 -4.14 -0.62 10.23
CA ARG A 40 -4.19 -2.09 10.20
C ARG A 40 -3.00 -2.72 9.45
N ASP A 41 -1.82 -2.19 9.68
CA ASP A 41 -0.60 -2.72 9.07
C ASP A 41 -0.33 -4.13 9.55
N HIS A 42 -0.18 -5.07 8.63
CA HIS A 42 0.07 -6.47 8.97
C HIS A 42 0.81 -7.19 7.85
N ASP A 43 1.44 -8.31 8.21
CA ASP A 43 2.13 -9.16 7.23
C ASP A 43 1.12 -9.92 6.39
N LEU A 44 1.48 -10.11 5.13
CA LEU A 44 0.71 -10.95 4.24
C LEU A 44 1.32 -12.35 4.15
N THR A 45 0.47 -13.30 3.77
CA THR A 45 0.88 -14.70 3.62
C THR A 45 0.59 -15.17 2.19
N GLY A 46 0.90 -16.44 1.91
CA GLY A 46 0.64 -17.00 0.59
C GLY A 46 1.52 -16.38 -0.49
N ASN A 47 0.91 -16.00 -1.59
CA ASN A 47 1.62 -15.43 -2.73
C ASN A 47 2.27 -14.08 -2.42
N TYR A 48 1.84 -13.44 -1.36
CA TYR A 48 2.35 -12.14 -0.95
C TYR A 48 3.27 -12.21 0.27
N LYS A 49 3.73 -13.41 0.60
CA LYS A 49 4.64 -13.60 1.72
C LYS A 49 5.87 -12.71 1.57
N GLY A 50 6.27 -12.08 2.64
CA GLY A 50 7.39 -11.14 2.65
C GLY A 50 6.99 -9.70 2.44
N THR A 51 5.70 -9.44 2.15
CA THR A 51 5.18 -8.09 2.02
C THR A 51 4.24 -7.77 3.17
N ARG A 52 3.89 -6.50 3.28
CA ARG A 52 2.95 -6.02 4.29
C ARG A 52 1.83 -5.25 3.61
N GLU A 53 0.68 -5.24 4.26
CA GLU A 53 -0.48 -4.51 3.80
C GLU A 53 -0.90 -3.51 4.85
N CYS A 54 -1.29 -2.31 4.43
CA CYS A 54 -1.94 -1.37 5.32
C CYS A 54 -3.16 -0.77 4.62
N HIS A 55 -4.13 -0.36 5.43
CA HIS A 55 -5.36 0.25 4.94
C HIS A 55 -5.23 1.77 5.04
N ILE A 56 -5.07 2.42 3.91
CA ILE A 56 -4.98 3.89 3.85
C ILE A 56 -6.34 4.49 4.17
N GLU A 57 -7.38 3.89 3.60
CA GLU A 57 -8.78 4.20 3.85
C GLU A 57 -9.54 2.88 3.89
N PRO A 58 -10.79 2.86 4.35
CA PRO A 58 -11.51 1.59 4.52
C PRO A 58 -11.48 0.67 3.30
N ASN A 59 -11.46 1.23 2.10
CA ASN A 59 -11.46 0.44 0.87
C ASN A 59 -10.21 0.67 0.01
N ARG A 60 -9.14 1.21 0.58
CA ARG A 60 -7.90 1.45 -0.15
C ARG A 60 -6.74 0.80 0.57
N LEU A 61 -6.02 -0.01 -0.17
CA LEU A 61 -4.93 -0.83 0.37
C LEU A 61 -3.61 -0.43 -0.25
N LEU A 62 -2.57 -0.41 0.55
CA LEU A 62 -1.20 -0.27 0.09
C LEU A 62 -0.45 -1.53 0.45
N ILE A 63 0.17 -2.17 -0.55
CA ILE A 63 1.04 -3.32 -0.32
C ILE A 63 2.46 -2.85 -0.54
N TYR A 64 3.32 -3.11 0.44
CA TYR A 64 4.69 -2.65 0.41
C TYR A 64 5.62 -3.68 1.06
N GLU A 65 6.90 -3.48 0.88
CA GLU A 65 7.94 -4.29 1.50
C GLU A 65 9.05 -3.37 1.98
N ILE A 66 9.67 -3.69 3.10
CA ILE A 66 10.89 -3.02 3.53
C ILE A 66 12.00 -4.05 3.42
N TYR A 67 12.88 -3.82 2.45
CA TYR A 67 13.96 -4.76 2.15
C TYR A 67 15.28 -4.03 2.32
N GLU A 68 16.08 -4.51 3.28
CA GLU A 68 17.39 -3.90 3.59
C GLU A 68 17.28 -2.38 3.76
N ASP A 69 16.31 -1.95 4.55
CA ASP A 69 16.03 -0.54 4.84
C ASP A 69 15.53 0.27 3.65
N VAL A 70 15.19 -0.39 2.56
CA VAL A 70 14.61 0.27 1.39
C VAL A 70 13.10 -0.01 1.35
N LEU A 71 12.33 1.06 1.26
CA LEU A 71 10.88 0.93 1.13
C LEU A 71 10.53 0.68 -0.34
N VAL A 72 9.88 -0.44 -0.59
CA VAL A 72 9.42 -0.81 -1.93
C VAL A 72 7.89 -0.73 -1.95
N LEU A 73 7.36 0.18 -2.74
CA LEU A 73 5.91 0.34 -2.90
C LEU A 73 5.46 -0.55 -4.05
N MET A 74 4.62 -1.52 -3.75
CA MET A 74 4.26 -2.57 -4.69
C MET A 74 2.92 -2.37 -5.37
N LEU A 75 1.86 -2.14 -4.58
CA LEU A 75 0.51 -1.98 -5.10
C LEU A 75 -0.25 -0.96 -4.29
N TYR A 76 -1.09 -0.19 -4.96
CA TYR A 76 -2.05 0.68 -4.31
C TYR A 76 -3.40 0.43 -4.97
N ARG A 77 -4.33 -0.17 -4.25
CA ARG A 77 -5.61 -0.56 -4.81
C ARG A 77 -6.77 0.00 -4.00
N MET A 78 -7.81 0.39 -4.71
CA MET A 78 -9.07 0.74 -4.10
C MET A 78 -9.94 -0.48 -4.22
N ASP A 79 -9.94 -1.30 -3.19
CA ASP A 79 -10.77 -2.47 -3.26
C ASP A 79 -10.84 -3.30 -1.99
N THR A 80 -11.69 -4.31 -2.08
CA THR A 80 -11.81 -5.32 -1.05
C THR A 80 -10.73 -6.37 -1.24
N HIS A 81 -10.41 -7.12 -0.17
CA HIS A 81 -9.46 -8.21 -0.26
C HIS A 81 -9.86 -9.24 -1.30
N SER A 82 -11.15 -9.46 -1.49
CA SER A 82 -11.60 -10.49 -2.43
C SER A 82 -11.20 -10.16 -3.85
N GLU A 83 -11.20 -8.90 -4.25
CA GLU A 83 -10.73 -8.53 -5.58
C GLU A 83 -9.21 -8.51 -5.69
N LEU A 84 -8.53 -7.98 -4.66
CA LEU A 84 -7.08 -7.87 -4.68
C LEU A 84 -6.41 -9.25 -4.72
N PHE A 85 -6.95 -10.21 -3.99
CA PHE A 85 -6.37 -11.54 -3.86
C PHE A 85 -7.13 -12.61 -4.65
N LYS A 86 -8.01 -12.23 -5.50
CA LYS A 86 -8.76 -13.17 -6.33
C LYS A 86 -7.81 -13.90 -7.27
N LYS A 87 -7.99 -15.18 -7.35
CA LYS A 87 -7.18 -16.02 -8.24
C LYS A 87 -7.75 -16.05 -9.66
#